data_4ed5b4f719e41156c16623d8bc70b545
#
_entry.id   4ed5b4f719e41156c16623d8bc70b545
#
_cell.length_a   1.000
_cell.length_b   1.000
_cell.length_c   1.000
_cell.angle_alpha   90.00
_cell.angle_beta   90.00
_cell.angle_gamma   90.00
#
_symmetry.space_group_name_H-M   'P 1'
#
loop_
_entity.id
_entity.type
_entity.pdbx_description
1 polymer ?
#
loop_
_entity_poly.entity_id
_entity_poly.type
_entity_poly.pdbx_seq_one_letter_code
_entity_poly.pdbx_strand_id
1 'polypeptide(L)'
;MIKELQLDGFKLSYTSEGEGSDVLLLHGFPSNMFFWNNIKNDLLSNYRVTVVEQRGYPLSSIENAKNTDFNIEFLSKDIEYLIDVLNLNRNLIIVGHDWGSIVAWAIASRGNVDIKKLISISGGTEFPPSEIYKKLIFKKGDHYINSFQ
;
A
#
# COMPACT_ATOMS: atom_id res chain seq x y z
N MET A 1 -2.16 17.59 5.67
CA MET A 1 -2.15 17.44 7.17
C MET A 1 -2.15 15.97 7.51
N ILE A 2 -1.29 15.52 8.46
CA ILE A 2 -1.29 14.13 8.96
C ILE A 2 -2.55 13.90 9.78
N LYS A 3 -3.21 12.79 9.51
CA LYS A 3 -4.40 12.28 10.20
C LYS A 3 -4.05 10.95 10.86
N GLU A 4 -4.86 10.53 11.81
CA GLU A 4 -4.68 9.28 12.54
C GLU A 4 -5.94 8.42 12.42
N LEU A 5 -5.75 7.13 12.16
CA LEU A 5 -6.80 6.11 12.21
C LEU A 5 -6.53 5.23 13.43
N GLN A 6 -7.49 5.15 14.34
CA GLN A 6 -7.38 4.29 15.52
C GLN A 6 -7.55 2.83 15.11
N LEU A 7 -6.55 2.04 15.44
CA LEU A 7 -6.54 0.58 15.32
C LEU A 7 -6.46 -0.06 16.70
N ASP A 8 -6.53 -1.39 16.75
CA ASP A 8 -6.38 -2.11 18.01
C ASP A 8 -4.93 -1.99 18.53
N GLY A 9 -4.77 -1.27 19.63
CA GLY A 9 -3.49 -1.07 20.31
C GLY A 9 -2.57 0.02 19.75
N PHE A 10 -2.91 0.70 18.62
CA PHE A 10 -2.08 1.79 18.08
C PHE A 10 -2.86 2.71 17.13
N LYS A 11 -2.22 3.78 16.67
CA LYS A 11 -2.75 4.68 15.64
C LYS A 11 -1.95 4.54 14.36
N LEU A 12 -2.66 4.39 13.25
CA LEU A 12 -2.07 4.42 11.91
C LEU A 12 -2.10 5.84 11.37
N SER A 13 -0.93 6.42 11.13
CA SER A 13 -0.81 7.78 10.60
C SER A 13 -0.84 7.81 9.08
N TYR A 14 -1.55 8.77 8.51
CA TYR A 14 -1.68 8.91 7.08
C TYR A 14 -1.96 10.36 6.65
N THR A 15 -1.76 10.63 5.36
CA THR A 15 -2.33 11.82 4.68
C THR A 15 -3.23 11.35 3.55
N SER A 16 -4.31 12.09 3.27
CA SER A 16 -5.14 11.86 2.10
C SER A 16 -5.60 13.22 1.58
N GLU A 17 -5.17 13.56 0.37
CA GLU A 17 -5.28 14.90 -0.23
C GLU A 17 -5.57 14.79 -1.74
N GLY A 18 -6.14 15.85 -2.33
CA GLY A 18 -6.51 15.88 -3.75
C GLY A 18 -7.86 15.23 -4.05
N GLU A 19 -8.22 15.19 -5.32
CA GLU A 19 -9.48 14.64 -5.84
C GLU A 19 -9.24 13.80 -7.08
N GLY A 20 -10.20 12.94 -7.45
CA GLY A 20 -10.10 12.06 -8.61
C GLY A 20 -9.98 10.59 -8.26
N SER A 21 -9.28 9.82 -9.10
CA SER A 21 -8.99 8.41 -8.82
C SER A 21 -8.06 8.25 -7.63
N ASP A 22 -8.19 7.14 -6.92
CA ASP A 22 -7.43 6.90 -5.69
C ASP A 22 -6.04 6.35 -5.97
N VAL A 23 -5.03 6.94 -5.34
CA VAL A 23 -3.66 6.43 -5.30
C VAL A 23 -3.24 6.24 -3.85
N LEU A 24 -2.84 5.02 -3.50
CA LEU A 24 -2.30 4.66 -2.20
C LEU A 24 -0.81 4.37 -2.31
N LEU A 25 0.00 5.08 -1.54
CA LEU A 25 1.46 5.00 -1.55
C LEU A 25 1.98 4.32 -0.28
N LEU A 26 2.66 3.20 -0.43
CA LEU A 26 3.24 2.38 0.65
C LEU A 26 4.76 2.43 0.59
N HIS A 27 5.39 2.99 1.62
CA HIS A 27 6.85 3.08 1.72
C HIS A 27 7.47 1.75 2.18
N GLY A 28 8.80 1.66 2.12
CA GLY A 28 9.57 0.51 2.60
C GLY A 28 10.57 0.87 3.70
N PHE A 29 11.45 -0.07 4.01
CA PHE A 29 12.51 0.10 4.99
C PHE A 29 13.81 0.59 4.29
N PRO A 30 14.59 1.51 4.90
CA PRO A 30 14.37 2.19 6.19
C PRO A 30 13.65 3.54 6.05
N SER A 31 12.93 3.76 4.96
CA SER A 31 12.20 5.00 4.69
C SER A 31 10.90 5.11 5.52
N ASN A 32 10.16 6.18 5.33
CA ASN A 32 8.89 6.48 5.98
C ASN A 32 7.92 7.14 5.00
N MET A 33 6.74 7.57 5.45
CA MET A 33 5.74 8.18 4.58
C MET A 33 6.24 9.40 3.79
N PHE A 34 7.21 10.15 4.29
CA PHE A 34 7.74 11.34 3.63
C PHE A 34 8.59 11.03 2.39
N PHE A 35 9.01 9.79 2.22
CA PHE A 35 9.65 9.30 0.99
C PHE A 35 8.85 9.67 -0.27
N TRP A 36 7.55 9.69 -0.15
CA TRP A 36 6.62 9.94 -1.25
C TRP A 36 6.31 11.42 -1.54
N ASN A 37 6.87 12.38 -0.77
CA ASN A 37 6.44 13.78 -0.83
C ASN A 37 6.50 14.39 -2.25
N ASN A 38 7.58 14.15 -3.00
CA ASN A 38 7.71 14.69 -4.34
C ASN A 38 6.67 14.07 -5.29
N ILE A 39 6.61 12.74 -5.32
CA ILE A 39 5.65 12.00 -6.15
C ILE A 39 4.21 12.34 -5.77
N LYS A 40 3.91 12.43 -4.47
CA LYS A 40 2.60 12.87 -3.99
C LYS A 40 2.21 14.22 -4.60
N ASN A 41 3.09 15.20 -4.52
CA ASN A 41 2.80 16.55 -5.01
C ASN A 41 2.51 16.58 -6.53
N ASP A 42 3.24 15.79 -7.31
CA ASP A 42 3.01 15.68 -8.76
C ASP A 42 1.67 15.02 -9.10
N LEU A 43 1.19 14.13 -8.24
CA LEU A 43 -0.07 13.40 -8.46
C LEU A 43 -1.32 14.17 -8.02
N LEU A 44 -1.21 15.14 -7.09
CA LEU A 44 -2.36 15.83 -6.48
C LEU A 44 -3.26 16.55 -7.47
N SER A 45 -2.77 16.93 -8.66
CA SER A 45 -3.56 17.61 -9.69
C SER A 45 -4.64 16.71 -10.33
N ASN A 46 -4.48 15.38 -10.26
CA ASN A 46 -5.35 14.42 -10.97
C ASN A 46 -5.87 13.28 -10.10
N TYR A 47 -5.32 13.12 -8.89
CA TYR A 47 -5.60 11.98 -8.02
C TYR A 47 -5.89 12.41 -6.58
N ARG A 48 -6.72 11.61 -5.90
CA ARG A 48 -6.75 11.60 -4.45
C ARG A 48 -5.62 10.71 -3.96
N VAL A 49 -4.58 11.31 -3.39
CA VAL A 49 -3.36 10.61 -2.98
C VAL A 49 -3.38 10.37 -1.48
N THR A 50 -3.34 9.12 -1.10
CA THR A 50 -3.20 8.68 0.30
C THR A 50 -1.79 8.12 0.51
N VAL A 51 -1.08 8.65 1.50
CA VAL A 51 0.23 8.16 1.92
C VAL A 51 0.10 7.70 3.36
N VAL A 52 0.58 6.52 3.66
CA VAL A 52 0.48 5.93 5.00
C VAL A 52 1.86 5.70 5.59
N GLU A 53 1.98 5.97 6.89
CA GLU A 53 3.09 5.47 7.70
C GLU A 53 2.74 4.07 8.17
N GLN A 54 3.45 3.06 7.72
CA GLN A 54 3.11 1.68 8.04
C GLN A 54 3.31 1.36 9.53
N ARG A 55 2.64 0.32 10.00
CA ARG A 55 2.77 -0.24 11.36
C ARG A 55 4.24 -0.37 11.77
N GLY A 56 4.57 0.10 13.00
CA GLY A 56 5.90 -0.01 13.60
C GLY A 56 6.88 1.10 13.25
N TYR A 57 6.50 2.01 12.36
CA TYR A 57 7.28 3.21 12.07
C TYR A 57 6.93 4.35 13.04
N PRO A 58 7.78 5.39 13.19
CA PRO A 58 7.68 6.36 14.28
C PRO A 58 6.30 7.00 14.49
N LEU A 59 5.60 7.34 13.40
CA LEU A 59 4.27 7.96 13.49
C LEU A 59 3.13 6.92 13.66
N SER A 60 3.43 5.63 13.52
CA SER A 60 2.50 4.50 13.66
C SER A 60 3.10 3.44 14.60
N SER A 61 3.78 3.89 15.66
CA SER A 61 4.44 3.04 16.64
C SER A 61 3.44 2.29 17.51
N ILE A 62 3.83 1.09 17.92
CA ILE A 62 3.09 0.25 18.85
C ILE A 62 3.83 0.21 20.17
N GLU A 63 3.19 0.62 21.24
CA GLU A 63 3.74 0.49 22.59
C GLU A 63 3.86 -0.99 22.97
N ASN A 64 5.00 -1.39 23.53
CA ASN A 64 5.29 -2.79 23.92
C ASN A 64 5.13 -3.81 22.81
N ALA A 65 5.48 -3.42 21.56
CA ALA A 65 5.37 -4.27 20.39
C ALA A 65 6.19 -5.57 20.54
N LYS A 66 5.60 -6.66 20.03
CA LYS A 66 6.28 -7.96 19.89
C LYS A 66 6.66 -8.17 18.43
N ASN A 67 7.68 -8.99 18.17
CA ASN A 67 8.07 -9.34 16.79
C ASN A 67 6.92 -9.93 15.96
N THR A 68 5.99 -10.62 16.60
CA THR A 68 4.78 -11.19 15.97
C THR A 68 3.82 -10.12 15.43
N ASP A 69 3.90 -8.88 15.90
CA ASP A 69 3.01 -7.79 15.50
C ASP A 69 3.38 -7.20 14.12
N PHE A 70 4.54 -7.59 13.58
CA PHE A 70 5.07 -7.06 12.32
C PHE A 70 5.05 -8.07 11.16
N ASN A 71 4.18 -9.08 11.23
CA ASN A 71 4.03 -10.00 10.10
C ASN A 71 3.22 -9.36 8.97
N ILE A 72 3.38 -9.91 7.77
CA ILE A 72 2.76 -9.39 6.55
C ILE A 72 1.23 -9.40 6.60
N GLU A 73 0.65 -10.32 7.36
CA GLU A 73 -0.79 -10.43 7.52
C GLU A 73 -1.37 -9.23 8.27
N PHE A 74 -0.75 -8.82 9.37
CA PHE A 74 -1.18 -7.65 10.12
C PHE A 74 -0.93 -6.37 9.34
N LEU A 75 0.28 -6.21 8.77
CA LEU A 75 0.61 -5.05 7.95
C LEU A 75 -0.41 -4.82 6.82
N SER A 76 -0.78 -5.87 6.13
CA SER A 76 -1.72 -5.76 5.01
C SER A 76 -3.18 -5.57 5.47
N LYS A 77 -3.60 -6.16 6.61
CA LYS A 77 -4.92 -5.93 7.19
C LYS A 77 -5.12 -4.48 7.64
N ASP A 78 -4.08 -3.84 8.19
CA ASP A 78 -4.14 -2.43 8.54
C ASP A 78 -4.44 -1.56 7.32
N ILE A 79 -3.80 -1.87 6.20
CA ILE A 79 -3.98 -1.14 4.95
C ILE A 79 -5.34 -1.43 4.32
N GLU A 80 -5.81 -2.69 4.33
CA GLU A 80 -7.16 -3.04 3.90
C GLU A 80 -8.22 -2.28 4.72
N TYR A 81 -8.04 -2.19 6.02
CA TYR A 81 -8.93 -1.42 6.90
C TYR A 81 -8.87 0.09 6.60
N LEU A 82 -7.68 0.65 6.35
CA LEU A 82 -7.56 2.05 5.91
C LEU A 82 -8.29 2.30 4.59
N ILE A 83 -8.15 1.40 3.62
CA ILE A 83 -8.84 1.47 2.33
C ILE A 83 -10.35 1.52 2.52
N ASP A 84 -10.89 0.66 3.38
CA ASP A 84 -12.32 0.59 3.69
C ASP A 84 -12.81 1.87 4.37
N VAL A 85 -12.16 2.29 5.47
CA VAL A 85 -12.56 3.49 6.25
C VAL A 85 -12.50 4.76 5.40
N LEU A 86 -11.50 4.91 4.53
CA LEU A 86 -11.38 6.07 3.65
C LEU A 86 -12.19 5.93 2.36
N ASN A 87 -12.84 4.78 2.16
CA ASN A 87 -13.59 4.46 0.94
C ASN A 87 -12.75 4.73 -0.33
N LEU A 88 -11.54 4.11 -0.38
CA LEU A 88 -10.64 4.22 -1.52
C LEU A 88 -11.05 3.25 -2.63
N ASN A 89 -12.10 3.59 -3.37
CA ASN A 89 -12.73 2.72 -4.37
C ASN A 89 -12.84 3.34 -5.77
N ARG A 90 -12.25 4.51 -6.00
CA ARG A 90 -12.30 5.22 -7.29
C ARG A 90 -11.13 4.78 -8.15
N ASN A 91 -11.23 3.61 -8.79
CA ASN A 91 -10.15 3.04 -9.60
C ASN A 91 -8.81 2.99 -8.83
N LEU A 92 -8.81 2.40 -7.65
CA LEU A 92 -7.69 2.38 -6.74
C LEU A 92 -6.39 1.87 -7.40
N ILE A 93 -5.36 2.68 -7.31
CA ILE A 93 -3.99 2.34 -7.70
C ILE A 93 -3.18 2.22 -6.42
N ILE A 94 -2.55 1.07 -6.19
CA ILE A 94 -1.62 0.89 -5.08
C ILE A 94 -0.19 0.91 -5.62
N VAL A 95 0.65 1.77 -5.05
CA VAL A 95 2.08 1.85 -5.36
C VAL A 95 2.85 1.47 -4.10
N GLY A 96 3.63 0.40 -4.17
CA GLY A 96 4.48 -0.05 -3.08
C GLY A 96 5.95 0.01 -3.44
N HIS A 97 6.79 0.39 -2.50
CA HIS A 97 8.24 0.34 -2.61
C HIS A 97 8.79 -0.56 -1.51
N ASP A 98 9.71 -1.48 -1.85
CA ASP A 98 10.39 -2.40 -0.92
C ASP A 98 9.37 -3.19 -0.08
N TRP A 99 9.36 -3.11 1.26
CA TRP A 99 8.33 -3.71 2.13
C TRP A 99 6.90 -3.28 1.77
N GLY A 100 6.71 -2.04 1.33
CA GLY A 100 5.41 -1.57 0.84
C GLY A 100 4.94 -2.33 -0.41
N SER A 101 5.86 -2.80 -1.26
CA SER A 101 5.52 -3.69 -2.38
C SER A 101 5.02 -5.05 -1.89
N ILE A 102 5.67 -5.62 -0.89
CA ILE A 102 5.26 -6.92 -0.31
C ILE A 102 3.85 -6.82 0.29
N VAL A 103 3.58 -5.74 1.03
CA VAL A 103 2.24 -5.45 1.58
C VAL A 103 1.21 -5.31 0.46
N ALA A 104 1.53 -4.53 -0.59
CA ALA A 104 0.64 -4.34 -1.73
C ALA A 104 0.29 -5.66 -2.45
N TRP A 105 1.28 -6.54 -2.65
CA TRP A 105 1.05 -7.87 -3.19
C TRP A 105 0.19 -8.76 -2.28
N ALA A 106 0.41 -8.70 -0.97
CA ALA A 106 -0.41 -9.45 -0.02
C ALA A 106 -1.88 -9.03 -0.07
N ILE A 107 -2.17 -7.73 -0.18
CA ILE A 107 -3.53 -7.21 -0.36
C ILE A 107 -4.12 -7.70 -1.68
N ALA A 108 -3.38 -7.56 -2.78
CA ALA A 108 -3.84 -7.97 -4.10
C ALA A 108 -4.12 -9.47 -4.19
N SER A 109 -3.30 -10.31 -3.55
CA SER A 109 -3.45 -11.75 -3.55
C SER A 109 -4.68 -12.26 -2.80
N ARG A 110 -5.15 -11.51 -1.80
CA ARG A 110 -6.38 -11.86 -1.07
C ARG A 110 -7.65 -11.55 -1.84
N GLY A 111 -7.61 -10.58 -2.75
CA GLY A 111 -8.76 -10.23 -3.58
C GLY A 111 -9.93 -9.56 -2.84
N ASN A 112 -9.72 -9.10 -1.60
CA ASN A 112 -10.74 -8.42 -0.80
C ASN A 112 -10.93 -6.95 -1.22
N VAL A 113 -9.97 -6.38 -1.93
CA VAL A 113 -9.95 -4.99 -2.38
C VAL A 113 -9.99 -4.94 -3.90
N ASP A 114 -10.85 -4.11 -4.46
CA ASP A 114 -10.90 -3.86 -5.91
C ASP A 114 -9.75 -2.91 -6.31
N ILE A 115 -8.66 -3.50 -6.80
CA ILE A 115 -7.45 -2.79 -7.21
C ILE A 115 -7.44 -2.67 -8.72
N LYS A 116 -7.49 -1.44 -9.23
CA LYS A 116 -7.37 -1.14 -10.66
C LYS A 116 -5.97 -1.40 -11.21
N LYS A 117 -4.95 -1.01 -10.44
CA LYS A 117 -3.55 -1.18 -10.82
C LYS A 117 -2.68 -1.34 -9.57
N LEU A 118 -1.71 -2.24 -9.63
CA LEU A 118 -0.65 -2.38 -8.64
C LEU A 118 0.68 -2.03 -9.30
N ILE A 119 1.44 -1.14 -8.66
CA ILE A 119 2.80 -0.77 -9.07
C ILE A 119 3.75 -1.19 -7.95
N SER A 120 4.63 -2.12 -8.27
CA SER A 120 5.63 -2.67 -7.34
C SER A 120 7.02 -2.15 -7.73
N ILE A 121 7.70 -1.51 -6.78
CA ILE A 121 9.03 -0.92 -6.97
C ILE A 121 9.99 -1.58 -6.00
N SER A 122 11.03 -2.23 -6.52
CA SER A 122 12.11 -2.86 -5.73
C SER A 122 11.60 -3.84 -4.64
N GLY A 123 10.43 -4.42 -4.84
CA GLY A 123 9.85 -5.45 -3.99
C GLY A 123 9.61 -6.72 -4.80
N GLY A 124 10.20 -7.84 -4.37
CA GLY A 124 10.00 -9.13 -5.00
C GLY A 124 8.63 -9.73 -4.66
N THR A 125 8.16 -10.61 -5.53
CA THR A 125 7.03 -11.49 -5.25
C THR A 125 7.55 -12.78 -4.64
N GLU A 126 7.82 -12.81 -3.36
CA GLU A 126 8.21 -14.06 -2.66
C GLU A 126 7.01 -14.99 -2.43
N PHE A 127 5.81 -14.53 -2.76
CA PHE A 127 4.60 -15.32 -2.66
C PHE A 127 4.37 -16.13 -3.93
N PRO A 128 4.07 -17.44 -3.80
CA PRO A 128 3.73 -18.25 -4.96
C PRO A 128 2.52 -17.63 -5.69
N PRO A 129 2.48 -17.70 -7.02
CA PRO A 129 1.40 -17.10 -7.80
C PRO A 129 0.06 -17.74 -7.38
N SER A 130 -0.78 -16.99 -6.69
CA SER A 130 -2.19 -17.33 -6.54
C SER A 130 -2.87 -17.17 -7.91
N GLU A 131 -4.08 -17.74 -8.09
CA GLU A 131 -4.87 -17.53 -9.31
C GLU A 131 -5.18 -16.05 -9.56
N ILE A 132 -5.16 -15.24 -8.50
CA ILE A 132 -5.33 -13.78 -8.57
C ILE A 132 -4.08 -13.11 -9.15
N TYR A 133 -2.89 -13.55 -8.73
CA TYR A 133 -1.62 -13.11 -9.30
C TYR A 133 -1.60 -13.37 -10.82
N LYS A 134 -2.00 -14.57 -11.26
CA LYS A 134 -2.14 -14.88 -12.69
C LYS A 134 -3.13 -13.95 -13.38
N LYS A 135 -4.27 -13.62 -12.77
CA LYS A 135 -5.28 -12.71 -13.34
C LYS A 135 -4.78 -11.27 -13.44
N LEU A 136 -4.00 -10.77 -12.48
CA LEU A 136 -3.47 -9.40 -12.49
C LEU A 136 -2.32 -9.23 -13.49
N ILE A 137 -1.44 -10.22 -13.60
CA ILE A 137 -0.28 -10.18 -14.52
C ILE A 137 -0.69 -10.50 -15.96
N PHE A 138 -1.62 -11.44 -16.16
CA PHE A 138 -2.02 -11.89 -17.50
C PHE A 138 -3.26 -11.18 -18.05
N LYS A 139 -3.80 -10.16 -17.41
CA LYS A 139 -4.74 -9.26 -18.05
C LYS A 139 -4.00 -8.43 -19.10
N LYS A 140 -3.99 -9.01 -20.33
CA LYS A 140 -3.69 -8.40 -21.63
C LYS A 140 -3.01 -7.01 -21.60
N GLY A 141 -1.74 -6.95 -21.93
CA GLY A 141 -1.13 -5.81 -22.58
C GLY A 141 0.04 -5.13 -21.87
N ASP A 142 0.18 -5.23 -20.55
CA ASP A 142 1.26 -4.56 -19.84
C ASP A 142 2.28 -5.57 -19.28
N HIS A 143 3.21 -5.96 -20.12
CA HIS A 143 4.28 -6.91 -19.82
C HIS A 143 5.47 -6.26 -19.10
N TYR A 144 5.25 -5.52 -18.03
CA TYR A 144 6.37 -4.96 -17.27
C TYR A 144 7.27 -6.05 -16.66
N ILE A 145 6.70 -7.17 -16.23
CA ILE A 145 7.47 -8.27 -15.59
C ILE A 145 8.28 -9.09 -16.59
N ASN A 146 7.90 -9.15 -17.85
CA ASN A 146 8.68 -9.84 -18.90
C ASN A 146 9.98 -9.12 -19.28
N SER A 147 10.22 -7.93 -18.74
CA SER A 147 11.46 -7.17 -19.00
C SER A 147 12.62 -7.55 -18.06
N PHE A 148 12.43 -8.47 -17.14
CA PHE A 148 13.43 -8.93 -16.16
C PHE A 148 13.79 -10.42 -16.27
N GLN A 149 13.51 -11.05 -17.40
CA GLN A 149 14.04 -12.38 -17.73
C GLN A 149 15.23 -12.27 -18.66
#